data_c89411147d1e1484f2a6302103c5fd24
#
_entry.id   c89411147d1e1484f2a6302103c5fd24
#
_cell.length_a   1.000
_cell.length_b   1.000
_cell.length_c   1.000
_cell.angle_alpha   90.00
_cell.angle_beta   90.00
_cell.angle_gamma   90.00
#
_symmetry.space_group_name_H-M   'P 1'
#
loop_
_entity.id
_entity.type
_entity.pdbx_description
1 polymer ?
#
loop_
_entity_poly.entity_id
_entity_poly.type
_entity_poly.pdbx_seq_one_letter_code
_entity_poly.pdbx_strand_id
1 'polypeptide(L)'
;MKQSKLFAAALTLMVLVALIIVACAAPPAPTAATQEAAPAAADMRPYRFVVVSHGQAADPFWSVVKNGVDAAARDMRVTVEYQAPQTFDMVAMKQLIDAAVASRPDGLVVSIPDPDALGDSIRAAVAAGIPVISMNSGSDVAKELGVLNHVGQTEYEAGYGGGERMAAAGAKKAICVNQEVGNVALDLRCQGFTDAMAAAGASVSVLAVELADPVDAQQRITAALQGDPEVDSILTLGPTGAAPAIAALEAMGKMGEIKLATFDLSPEVLAAIRDGKMLFAIDQQQYLQGYVPIVLLTLYKENLNTLANPVIMTGPGFVTQENAAQVIDLAAAGTR
;
A
#
# COMPACT_ATOMS: atom_id res chain seq x y z
N MET A 1 19.42 -10.83 -84.08
CA MET A 1 20.03 -11.31 -82.83
C MET A 1 20.74 -10.25 -81.97
N LYS A 2 20.99 -9.02 -82.38
CA LYS A 2 21.68 -7.99 -81.58
C LYS A 2 20.72 -7.13 -80.74
N GLN A 3 19.44 -6.99 -81.08
CA GLN A 3 18.48 -6.16 -80.37
C GLN A 3 17.90 -6.82 -79.10
N SER A 4 17.83 -8.17 -79.06
CA SER A 4 17.30 -8.90 -77.86
C SER A 4 18.25 -8.88 -76.65
N LYS A 5 19.56 -8.74 -76.91
CA LYS A 5 20.56 -8.69 -75.82
C LYS A 5 20.62 -7.31 -75.16
N LEU A 6 20.28 -6.25 -75.83
CA LEU A 6 20.21 -4.89 -75.24
C LEU A 6 18.97 -4.68 -74.36
N PHE A 7 17.85 -5.31 -74.78
CA PHE A 7 16.63 -5.25 -73.92
C PHE A 7 16.76 -6.04 -72.60
N ALA A 8 17.45 -7.18 -72.61
CA ALA A 8 17.69 -7.99 -71.42
C ALA A 8 18.65 -7.28 -70.45
N ALA A 9 19.68 -6.58 -70.92
CA ALA A 9 20.62 -5.83 -70.15
C ALA A 9 19.98 -4.58 -69.49
N ALA A 10 19.06 -3.89 -70.18
CA ALA A 10 18.36 -2.74 -69.66
C ALA A 10 17.32 -3.13 -68.59
N LEU A 11 16.66 -4.27 -68.77
CA LEU A 11 15.69 -4.77 -67.75
C LEU A 11 16.40 -5.25 -66.49
N THR A 12 17.57 -5.86 -66.60
CA THR A 12 18.35 -6.31 -65.39
C THR A 12 18.92 -5.12 -64.65
N LEU A 13 19.30 -4.03 -65.32
CA LEU A 13 19.80 -2.84 -64.65
C LEU A 13 18.66 -2.06 -63.89
N MET A 14 17.44 -2.04 -64.49
CA MET A 14 16.28 -1.41 -63.88
C MET A 14 15.81 -2.18 -62.61
N VAL A 15 15.87 -3.50 -62.59
CA VAL A 15 15.53 -4.32 -61.44
C VAL A 15 16.58 -4.20 -60.31
N LEU A 16 17.87 -4.03 -60.67
CA LEU A 16 18.92 -3.82 -59.65
C LEU A 16 18.82 -2.41 -59.00
N VAL A 17 18.44 -1.38 -59.74
CA VAL A 17 18.26 -0.02 -59.19
C VAL A 17 17.01 0.08 -58.30
N ALA A 18 15.94 -0.68 -58.63
CA ALA A 18 14.73 -0.74 -57.78
C ALA A 18 14.95 -1.47 -56.46
N LEU A 19 15.91 -2.40 -56.35
CA LEU A 19 16.25 -3.15 -55.12
C LEU A 19 17.14 -2.35 -54.15
N ILE A 20 17.80 -1.28 -54.60
CA ILE A 20 18.69 -0.46 -53.75
C ILE A 20 17.91 0.66 -53.03
N ILE A 21 16.69 1.00 -53.43
CA ILE A 21 15.89 2.10 -52.81
C ILE A 21 15.00 1.61 -51.67
N VAL A 22 14.86 0.29 -51.44
CA VAL A 22 14.03 -0.27 -50.34
C VAL A 22 14.82 -0.53 -49.05
N ALA A 23 16.12 -0.28 -49.01
CA ALA A 23 17.00 -0.69 -47.92
C ALA A 23 17.39 0.44 -46.91
N CYS A 24 16.61 1.51 -46.76
CA CYS A 24 16.89 2.53 -45.76
C CYS A 24 15.62 3.19 -45.17
N ALA A 25 14.61 2.41 -44.80
CA ALA A 25 13.65 2.85 -43.82
C ALA A 25 13.91 2.06 -42.53
N ALA A 26 14.84 2.53 -41.71
CA ALA A 26 14.96 2.05 -40.34
C ALA A 26 13.63 2.33 -39.62
N PRO A 27 13.07 1.37 -38.85
CA PRO A 27 11.93 1.65 -38.00
C PRO A 27 12.30 2.81 -37.09
N PRO A 28 11.36 3.72 -36.78
CA PRO A 28 11.62 4.77 -35.79
C PRO A 28 12.08 4.11 -34.50
N ALA A 29 13.25 4.52 -33.99
CA ALA A 29 13.72 4.09 -32.67
C ALA A 29 12.62 4.36 -31.66
N PRO A 30 12.34 3.43 -30.71
CA PRO A 30 11.41 3.69 -29.64
C PRO A 30 11.86 4.99 -28.96
N THR A 31 10.95 5.95 -28.90
CA THR A 31 11.16 7.20 -28.15
C THR A 31 11.54 6.77 -26.75
N ALA A 32 12.80 6.96 -26.38
CA ALA A 32 13.25 6.74 -25.02
C ALA A 32 12.33 7.62 -24.14
N ALA A 33 11.58 6.98 -23.26
CA ALA A 33 10.88 7.69 -22.19
C ALA A 33 11.94 8.58 -21.55
N THR A 34 11.71 9.87 -21.55
CA THR A 34 12.55 10.85 -20.86
C THR A 34 12.52 10.46 -19.39
N GLN A 35 13.53 9.73 -18.96
CA GLN A 35 13.77 9.49 -17.56
C GLN A 35 14.06 10.86 -16.97
N GLU A 36 13.12 11.36 -16.17
CA GLU A 36 13.26 12.65 -15.49
C GLU A 36 14.57 12.59 -14.70
N ALA A 37 15.53 13.39 -15.07
CA ALA A 37 16.85 13.37 -14.47
C ALA A 37 16.70 13.73 -13.01
N ALA A 38 17.28 12.93 -12.10
CA ALA A 38 17.37 13.28 -10.70
C ALA A 38 17.98 14.68 -10.57
N PRO A 39 17.48 15.55 -9.66
CA PRO A 39 17.98 16.90 -9.48
C PRO A 39 19.50 16.89 -9.26
N ALA A 40 20.20 17.84 -9.87
CA ALA A 40 21.64 17.97 -9.70
C ALA A 40 21.95 18.18 -8.19
N ALA A 41 23.04 17.59 -7.69
CA ALA A 41 23.42 17.63 -6.27
C ALA A 41 23.49 19.07 -5.68
N ALA A 42 23.71 20.08 -6.52
CA ALA A 42 23.73 21.51 -6.13
C ALA A 42 22.33 22.06 -5.74
N ASP A 43 21.24 21.39 -6.15
CA ASP A 43 19.86 21.81 -5.86
C ASP A 43 19.23 21.06 -4.69
N MET A 44 19.91 20.06 -4.13
CA MET A 44 19.41 19.29 -2.99
C MET A 44 19.48 20.08 -1.69
N ARG A 45 18.42 19.98 -0.87
CA ARG A 45 18.45 20.46 0.52
C ARG A 45 19.37 19.56 1.35
N PRO A 46 20.05 20.10 2.37
CA PRO A 46 21.03 19.33 3.16
C PRO A 46 20.36 18.42 4.20
N TYR A 47 19.12 17.98 3.97
CA TYR A 47 18.38 17.16 4.91
C TYR A 47 18.39 15.69 4.48
N ARG A 48 18.62 14.82 5.47
CA ARG A 48 18.56 13.37 5.34
C ARG A 48 17.51 12.82 6.31
N PHE A 49 16.46 12.23 5.80
CA PHE A 49 15.42 11.57 6.57
C PHE A 49 15.54 10.05 6.48
N VAL A 50 15.10 9.36 7.53
CA VAL A 50 14.98 7.91 7.54
C VAL A 50 13.53 7.55 7.76
N VAL A 51 13.05 6.61 6.97
CA VAL A 51 11.69 6.01 7.10
C VAL A 51 11.87 4.56 7.53
N VAL A 52 11.23 4.17 8.63
CA VAL A 52 11.21 2.79 9.11
C VAL A 52 9.75 2.32 9.20
N SER A 53 9.37 1.37 8.36
CA SER A 53 8.04 0.75 8.37
C SER A 53 8.09 -0.68 8.88
N HIS A 54 6.96 -1.24 9.34
CA HIS A 54 6.88 -2.65 9.74
C HIS A 54 6.65 -3.60 8.56
N GLY A 55 6.32 -3.09 7.38
CA GLY A 55 6.07 -3.88 6.19
C GLY A 55 7.09 -3.64 5.09
N GLN A 56 7.35 -4.70 4.32
CA GLN A 56 8.33 -4.68 3.23
C GLN A 56 7.88 -3.78 2.08
N ALA A 57 8.83 -3.12 1.42
CA ALA A 57 8.56 -2.30 0.23
C ALA A 57 8.01 -3.09 -0.97
N ALA A 58 8.15 -4.42 -0.97
CA ALA A 58 7.58 -5.32 -1.98
C ALA A 58 6.12 -5.72 -1.71
N ASP A 59 5.61 -5.48 -0.50
CA ASP A 59 4.20 -5.69 -0.17
C ASP A 59 3.32 -4.69 -0.94
N PRO A 60 2.15 -5.08 -1.45
CA PRO A 60 1.28 -4.20 -2.24
C PRO A 60 0.95 -2.88 -1.55
N PHE A 61 0.67 -2.89 -0.25
CA PHE A 61 0.42 -1.69 0.54
C PHE A 61 1.69 -0.83 0.66
N TRP A 62 2.79 -1.43 1.14
CA TRP A 62 4.01 -0.71 1.45
C TRP A 62 4.77 -0.25 0.21
N SER A 63 4.59 -0.91 -0.95
CA SER A 63 5.12 -0.43 -2.22
C SER A 63 4.51 0.92 -2.62
N VAL A 64 3.21 1.12 -2.37
CA VAL A 64 2.54 2.41 -2.64
C VAL A 64 2.98 3.49 -1.64
N VAL A 65 3.15 3.14 -0.35
CA VAL A 65 3.75 4.04 0.65
C VAL A 65 5.14 4.48 0.20
N LYS A 66 5.98 3.53 -0.23
CA LYS A 66 7.34 3.83 -0.71
C LYS A 66 7.33 4.74 -1.95
N ASN A 67 6.41 4.54 -2.88
CA ASN A 67 6.26 5.43 -4.03
C ASN A 67 5.95 6.87 -3.59
N GLY A 68 5.11 7.04 -2.56
CA GLY A 68 4.84 8.34 -1.94
C GLY A 68 6.09 8.96 -1.31
N VAL A 69 6.87 8.18 -0.58
CA VAL A 69 8.16 8.61 0.01
C VAL A 69 9.13 9.07 -1.08
N ASP A 70 9.30 8.25 -2.13
CA ASP A 70 10.23 8.53 -3.22
C ASP A 70 9.81 9.80 -4.00
N ALA A 71 8.52 9.99 -4.22
CA ALA A 71 7.99 11.19 -4.86
C ALA A 71 8.23 12.43 -3.99
N ALA A 72 7.91 12.37 -2.71
CA ALA A 72 8.15 13.48 -1.79
C ALA A 72 9.65 13.81 -1.66
N ALA A 73 10.53 12.80 -1.66
CA ALA A 73 11.97 13.01 -1.64
C ALA A 73 12.44 13.85 -2.85
N ARG A 74 11.92 13.53 -4.05
CA ARG A 74 12.20 14.29 -5.28
C ARG A 74 11.63 15.71 -5.21
N ASP A 75 10.36 15.85 -4.86
CA ASP A 75 9.64 17.12 -4.86
C ASP A 75 10.21 18.08 -3.81
N MET A 76 10.56 17.56 -2.63
CA MET A 76 11.19 18.32 -1.56
C MET A 76 12.71 18.48 -1.75
N ARG A 77 13.31 17.75 -2.68
CA ARG A 77 14.77 17.75 -2.93
C ARG A 77 15.56 17.40 -1.67
N VAL A 78 15.17 16.32 -1.00
CA VAL A 78 15.80 15.79 0.21
C VAL A 78 16.28 14.36 -0.01
N THR A 79 17.24 13.91 0.80
CA THR A 79 17.65 12.51 0.81
C THR A 79 16.77 11.72 1.77
N VAL A 80 16.21 10.61 1.32
CA VAL A 80 15.40 9.71 2.16
C VAL A 80 15.91 8.27 2.03
N GLU A 81 16.11 7.62 3.17
CA GLU A 81 16.41 6.20 3.28
C GLU A 81 15.16 5.48 3.77
N TYR A 82 14.69 4.47 3.01
CA TYR A 82 13.55 3.64 3.40
C TYR A 82 14.03 2.29 3.88
N GLN A 83 13.64 1.90 5.09
CA GLN A 83 14.04 0.67 5.77
C GLN A 83 12.81 -0.08 6.29
N ALA A 84 12.85 -1.40 6.20
CA ALA A 84 11.82 -2.28 6.73
C ALA A 84 12.42 -3.67 7.05
N PRO A 85 11.86 -4.41 8.01
CA PRO A 85 12.24 -5.81 8.21
C PRO A 85 11.76 -6.66 7.03
N GLN A 86 12.30 -7.86 6.87
CA GLN A 86 11.91 -8.75 5.76
C GLN A 86 10.57 -9.44 5.97
N THR A 87 10.13 -9.55 7.21
CA THR A 87 8.83 -10.07 7.63
C THR A 87 8.29 -9.17 8.74
N PHE A 88 7.04 -9.36 9.17
CA PHE A 88 6.49 -8.68 10.34
C PHE A 88 7.27 -9.14 11.59
N ASP A 89 8.27 -8.36 11.99
CA ASP A 89 9.21 -8.66 13.08
C ASP A 89 9.56 -7.39 13.86
N MET A 90 9.01 -7.28 15.06
CA MET A 90 9.19 -6.10 15.92
C MET A 90 10.61 -6.00 16.49
N VAL A 91 11.32 -7.11 16.68
CA VAL A 91 12.71 -7.10 17.13
C VAL A 91 13.61 -6.53 16.03
N ALA A 92 13.45 -7.00 14.80
CA ALA A 92 14.17 -6.47 13.66
C ALA A 92 13.81 -4.99 13.40
N MET A 93 12.53 -4.61 13.49
CA MET A 93 12.10 -3.23 13.33
C MET A 93 12.70 -2.31 14.40
N LYS A 94 12.70 -2.74 15.65
CA LYS A 94 13.35 -2.00 16.74
C LYS A 94 14.83 -1.74 16.45
N GLN A 95 15.55 -2.75 15.97
CA GLN A 95 16.97 -2.60 15.59
C GLN A 95 17.17 -1.58 14.46
N LEU A 96 16.27 -1.55 13.47
CA LEU A 96 16.30 -0.55 12.40
C LEU A 96 16.06 0.86 12.94
N ILE A 97 15.11 1.05 13.87
CA ILE A 97 14.87 2.34 14.53
C ILE A 97 16.10 2.76 15.34
N ASP A 98 16.67 1.87 16.15
CA ASP A 98 17.86 2.16 16.95
C ASP A 98 19.07 2.55 16.07
N ALA A 99 19.26 1.86 14.95
CA ALA A 99 20.30 2.18 13.96
C ALA A 99 20.04 3.55 13.29
N ALA A 100 18.79 3.84 12.94
CA ALA A 100 18.40 5.14 12.41
C ALA A 100 18.73 6.26 13.41
N VAL A 101 18.35 6.11 14.68
CA VAL A 101 18.66 7.08 15.73
C VAL A 101 20.16 7.28 15.90
N ALA A 102 20.95 6.19 15.91
CA ALA A 102 22.40 6.25 16.01
C ALA A 102 23.04 7.00 14.83
N SER A 103 22.45 6.93 13.64
CA SER A 103 22.91 7.63 12.43
C SER A 103 22.62 9.15 12.44
N ARG A 104 21.83 9.65 13.40
CA ARG A 104 21.44 11.04 13.58
C ARG A 104 20.86 11.68 12.30
N PRO A 105 19.73 11.18 11.78
CA PRO A 105 19.07 11.80 10.65
C PRO A 105 18.49 13.18 11.05
N ASP A 106 18.18 13.99 10.06
CA ASP A 106 17.47 15.26 10.27
C ASP A 106 15.99 15.08 10.63
N GLY A 107 15.44 13.89 10.43
CA GLY A 107 14.09 13.49 10.82
C GLY A 107 13.88 12.00 10.63
N LEU A 108 12.93 11.46 11.36
CA LEU A 108 12.55 10.05 11.36
C LEU A 108 11.05 9.90 11.10
N VAL A 109 10.69 9.01 10.19
CA VAL A 109 9.30 8.57 9.99
C VAL A 109 9.19 7.12 10.42
N VAL A 110 8.18 6.77 11.23
CA VAL A 110 8.00 5.41 11.74
C VAL A 110 6.54 4.97 11.66
N SER A 111 6.27 3.71 11.40
CA SER A 111 4.99 3.08 11.77
C SER A 111 5.11 2.48 13.17
N ILE A 112 4.01 2.40 13.93
CA ILE A 112 4.02 1.96 15.33
C ILE A 112 2.97 0.84 15.53
N PRO A 113 3.19 -0.36 14.97
CA PRO A 113 2.24 -1.47 15.10
C PRO A 113 2.21 -2.08 16.50
N ASP A 114 3.32 -1.97 17.24
CA ASP A 114 3.47 -2.43 18.62
C ASP A 114 4.15 -1.35 19.47
N PRO A 115 3.39 -0.54 20.19
CA PRO A 115 3.94 0.53 21.04
C PRO A 115 4.83 0.03 22.17
N ASP A 116 4.57 -1.16 22.70
CA ASP A 116 5.34 -1.73 23.81
C ASP A 116 6.74 -2.14 23.33
N ALA A 117 6.82 -2.71 22.14
CA ALA A 117 8.10 -3.10 21.55
C ALA A 117 8.94 -1.91 21.05
N LEU A 118 8.30 -0.87 20.50
CA LEU A 118 8.98 0.19 19.73
C LEU A 118 9.08 1.52 20.48
N GLY A 119 8.23 1.75 21.50
CA GLY A 119 8.06 3.03 22.15
C GLY A 119 9.34 3.61 22.75
N ASP A 120 10.19 2.77 23.36
CA ASP A 120 11.46 3.23 23.96
C ASP A 120 12.44 3.76 22.90
N SER A 121 12.54 3.11 21.73
CA SER A 121 13.38 3.56 20.63
C SER A 121 12.88 4.89 20.04
N ILE A 122 11.56 5.07 19.96
CA ILE A 122 10.94 6.32 19.48
C ILE A 122 11.18 7.44 20.49
N ARG A 123 10.98 7.20 21.80
CA ARG A 123 11.32 8.16 22.85
C ARG A 123 12.80 8.55 22.84
N ALA A 124 13.68 7.59 22.57
CA ALA A 124 15.11 7.86 22.43
C ALA A 124 15.42 8.78 21.22
N ALA A 125 14.74 8.60 20.08
CA ALA A 125 14.85 9.51 18.93
C ALA A 125 14.43 10.93 19.31
N VAL A 126 13.27 11.10 19.96
CA VAL A 126 12.75 12.38 20.42
C VAL A 126 13.71 13.04 21.41
N ALA A 127 14.21 12.28 22.40
CA ALA A 127 15.17 12.75 23.39
C ALA A 127 16.52 13.18 22.78
N ALA A 128 16.91 12.56 21.65
CA ALA A 128 18.10 12.96 20.87
C ALA A 128 17.88 14.23 20.02
N GLY A 129 16.68 14.82 20.07
CA GLY A 129 16.32 16.01 19.29
C GLY A 129 16.00 15.73 17.81
N ILE A 130 15.76 14.47 17.46
CA ILE A 130 15.35 14.08 16.10
C ILE A 130 13.84 14.29 16.01
N PRO A 131 13.31 15.13 15.10
CA PRO A 131 11.88 15.24 14.87
C PRO A 131 11.33 13.92 14.32
N VAL A 132 10.27 13.40 14.94
CA VAL A 132 9.64 12.15 14.57
C VAL A 132 8.22 12.42 14.09
N ILE A 133 7.84 11.79 12.97
CA ILE A 133 6.46 11.70 12.49
C ILE A 133 6.09 10.22 12.41
N SER A 134 4.93 9.85 12.93
CA SER A 134 4.42 8.48 12.74
C SER A 134 3.51 8.41 11.51
N MET A 135 3.45 7.24 10.89
CA MET A 135 2.58 6.96 9.75
C MET A 135 1.89 5.62 9.91
N ASN A 136 0.74 5.45 9.29
CA ASN A 136 -0.04 4.22 9.22
C ASN A 136 -0.60 3.80 10.59
N SER A 137 0.20 3.19 11.45
CA SER A 137 -0.19 2.69 12.77
C SER A 137 0.37 3.54 13.90
N GLY A 138 -0.29 3.55 15.07
CA GLY A 138 0.15 4.24 16.27
C GLY A 138 -0.46 5.63 16.49
N SER A 139 -1.60 5.95 15.86
CA SER A 139 -2.32 7.23 16.07
C SER A 139 -2.58 7.52 17.54
N ASP A 140 -2.95 6.51 18.31
CA ASP A 140 -3.40 6.63 19.69
C ASP A 140 -2.25 6.93 20.67
N VAL A 141 -1.04 6.48 20.33
CA VAL A 141 0.17 6.61 21.19
C VAL A 141 1.13 7.69 20.73
N ALA A 142 0.96 8.22 19.51
CA ALA A 142 1.90 9.16 18.88
C ALA A 142 2.21 10.36 19.79
N LYS A 143 1.19 10.96 20.40
CA LYS A 143 1.34 12.12 21.30
C LYS A 143 2.13 11.77 22.57
N GLU A 144 1.85 10.63 23.18
CA GLU A 144 2.53 10.16 24.39
C GLU A 144 4.02 9.88 24.13
N LEU A 145 4.34 9.39 22.95
CA LEU A 145 5.72 9.12 22.52
C LEU A 145 6.50 10.39 22.11
N GLY A 146 5.85 11.57 22.08
CA GLY A 146 6.49 12.83 21.69
C GLY A 146 6.62 13.02 20.17
N VAL A 147 5.86 12.25 19.39
CA VAL A 147 5.81 12.36 17.93
C VAL A 147 5.12 13.67 17.54
N LEU A 148 5.66 14.39 16.55
CA LEU A 148 5.12 15.70 16.12
C LEU A 148 3.72 15.57 15.52
N ASN A 149 3.54 14.64 14.61
CA ASN A 149 2.28 14.37 13.93
C ASN A 149 2.17 12.87 13.59
N HIS A 150 0.94 12.39 13.50
CA HIS A 150 0.62 11.10 12.88
C HIS A 150 -0.06 11.32 11.53
N VAL A 151 0.33 10.56 10.51
CA VAL A 151 -0.28 10.57 9.17
C VAL A 151 -0.87 9.18 8.91
N GLY A 152 -2.19 9.06 9.01
CA GLY A 152 -2.85 7.75 8.94
C GLY A 152 -4.35 7.85 9.10
N GLN A 153 -4.93 6.84 9.73
CA GLN A 153 -6.34 6.81 10.12
C GLN A 153 -6.46 6.36 11.58
N THR A 154 -7.66 6.45 12.13
CA THR A 154 -8.02 5.84 13.41
C THR A 154 -8.56 4.44 13.14
N GLU A 155 -7.87 3.44 13.62
CA GLU A 155 -8.06 2.06 13.18
C GLU A 155 -9.37 1.46 13.69
N TYR A 156 -9.76 1.80 14.93
CA TYR A 156 -11.03 1.38 15.49
C TYR A 156 -12.22 1.93 14.69
N GLU A 157 -12.23 3.24 14.40
CA GLU A 157 -13.30 3.88 13.63
C GLU A 157 -13.37 3.37 12.19
N ALA A 158 -12.22 3.05 11.60
CA ALA A 158 -12.18 2.45 10.27
C ALA A 158 -12.80 1.05 10.26
N GLY A 159 -12.47 0.23 11.26
CA GLY A 159 -13.11 -1.06 11.49
C GLY A 159 -14.61 -0.94 11.75
N TYR A 160 -15.01 0.00 12.61
CA TYR A 160 -16.40 0.26 12.96
C TYR A 160 -17.22 0.65 11.72
N GLY A 161 -16.74 1.58 10.92
CA GLY A 161 -17.39 1.96 9.66
C GLY A 161 -17.49 0.81 8.64
N GLY A 162 -16.50 -0.09 8.63
CA GLY A 162 -16.58 -1.34 7.87
C GLY A 162 -17.68 -2.27 8.35
N GLY A 163 -17.83 -2.41 9.67
CA GLY A 163 -18.87 -3.21 10.31
C GLY A 163 -20.28 -2.68 10.05
N GLU A 164 -20.48 -1.37 10.15
CA GLU A 164 -21.77 -0.74 9.81
C GLU A 164 -22.18 -1.05 8.36
N ARG A 165 -21.25 -0.95 7.40
CA ARG A 165 -21.52 -1.24 5.99
C ARG A 165 -21.80 -2.73 5.75
N MET A 166 -21.05 -3.61 6.41
CA MET A 166 -21.25 -5.05 6.31
C MET A 166 -22.61 -5.46 6.89
N ALA A 167 -22.98 -4.90 8.05
CA ALA A 167 -24.30 -5.11 8.65
C ALA A 167 -25.44 -4.56 7.78
N ALA A 168 -25.28 -3.36 7.21
CA ALA A 168 -26.23 -2.75 6.27
C ALA A 168 -26.41 -3.61 4.99
N ALA A 169 -25.39 -4.34 4.58
CA ALA A 169 -25.47 -5.32 3.50
C ALA A 169 -26.18 -6.63 3.92
N GLY A 170 -26.65 -6.73 5.17
CA GLY A 170 -27.42 -7.85 5.70
C GLY A 170 -26.58 -9.01 6.23
N ALA A 171 -25.29 -8.79 6.51
CA ALA A 171 -24.44 -9.79 7.15
C ALA A 171 -24.90 -10.08 8.59
N LYS A 172 -24.81 -11.35 8.99
CA LYS A 172 -25.23 -11.83 10.31
C LYS A 172 -24.13 -12.51 11.10
N LYS A 173 -23.19 -13.14 10.41
CA LYS A 173 -22.07 -13.83 11.03
C LYS A 173 -20.83 -13.67 10.19
N ALA A 174 -19.85 -12.95 10.71
CA ALA A 174 -18.65 -12.57 9.99
C ALA A 174 -17.38 -13.22 10.54
N ILE A 175 -16.38 -13.31 9.69
CA ILE A 175 -14.98 -13.56 10.07
C ILE A 175 -14.18 -12.30 9.78
N CYS A 176 -13.41 -11.79 10.79
CA CYS A 176 -12.35 -10.82 10.60
C CYS A 176 -11.02 -11.58 10.44
N VAL A 177 -10.39 -11.49 9.26
CA VAL A 177 -9.14 -12.22 8.97
C VAL A 177 -7.97 -11.30 9.29
N ASN A 178 -7.20 -11.63 10.35
CA ASN A 178 -6.03 -10.90 10.79
C ASN A 178 -4.75 -11.63 10.35
N GLN A 179 -3.99 -11.02 9.45
CA GLN A 179 -2.76 -11.57 8.88
C GLN A 179 -1.48 -11.13 9.61
N GLU A 180 -1.55 -10.24 10.60
CA GLU A 180 -0.41 -9.76 11.38
C GLU A 180 -0.71 -9.85 12.88
N VAL A 181 -0.56 -11.03 13.43
CA VAL A 181 -0.80 -11.26 14.87
C VAL A 181 0.17 -10.43 15.70
N GLY A 182 -0.36 -9.65 16.64
CA GLY A 182 0.42 -8.73 17.49
C GLY A 182 0.54 -7.31 16.89
N ASN A 183 -0.08 -7.04 15.74
CA ASN A 183 -0.27 -5.68 15.24
C ASN A 183 -1.51 -5.07 15.88
N VAL A 184 -1.31 -4.15 16.84
CA VAL A 184 -2.40 -3.48 17.57
C VAL A 184 -3.35 -2.74 16.63
N ALA A 185 -2.85 -2.18 15.54
CA ALA A 185 -3.70 -1.50 14.55
C ALA A 185 -4.71 -2.46 13.89
N LEU A 186 -4.28 -3.69 13.55
CA LEU A 186 -5.15 -4.69 12.98
C LEU A 186 -6.14 -5.25 14.02
N ASP A 187 -5.71 -5.39 15.25
CA ASP A 187 -6.60 -5.80 16.35
C ASP A 187 -7.71 -4.76 16.57
N LEU A 188 -7.39 -3.46 16.55
CA LEU A 188 -8.35 -2.37 16.64
C LEU A 188 -9.34 -2.36 15.46
N ARG A 189 -8.90 -2.68 14.23
CA ARG A 189 -9.80 -2.84 13.06
C ARG A 189 -10.82 -3.96 13.30
N CYS A 190 -10.36 -5.15 13.74
CA CYS A 190 -11.25 -6.25 14.08
C CYS A 190 -12.17 -5.92 15.25
N GLN A 191 -11.69 -5.20 16.26
CA GLN A 191 -12.51 -4.77 17.40
C GLN A 191 -13.63 -3.82 16.95
N GLY A 192 -13.30 -2.75 16.23
CA GLY A 192 -14.31 -1.80 15.72
C GLY A 192 -15.33 -2.50 14.82
N PHE A 193 -14.87 -3.39 13.93
CA PHE A 193 -15.75 -4.21 13.09
C PHE A 193 -16.69 -5.09 13.91
N THR A 194 -16.17 -5.74 14.96
CA THR A 194 -16.94 -6.59 15.85
C THR A 194 -18.02 -5.80 16.60
N ASP A 195 -17.66 -4.64 17.12
CA ASP A 195 -18.57 -3.81 17.91
C ASP A 195 -19.72 -3.25 17.05
N ALA A 196 -19.43 -2.81 15.81
CA ALA A 196 -20.45 -2.36 14.88
C ALA A 196 -21.39 -3.48 14.44
N MET A 197 -20.85 -4.66 14.14
CA MET A 197 -21.63 -5.84 13.80
C MET A 197 -22.52 -6.28 15.00
N ALA A 198 -21.98 -6.28 16.20
CA ALA A 198 -22.73 -6.62 17.42
C ALA A 198 -23.86 -5.61 17.69
N ALA A 199 -23.64 -4.31 17.47
CA ALA A 199 -24.67 -3.28 17.55
C ALA A 199 -25.84 -3.51 16.59
N ALA A 200 -25.57 -4.17 15.45
CA ALA A 200 -26.58 -4.57 14.46
C ALA A 200 -27.17 -5.98 14.71
N GLY A 201 -26.84 -6.62 15.84
CA GLY A 201 -27.32 -7.96 16.19
C GLY A 201 -26.64 -9.09 15.42
N ALA A 202 -25.47 -8.86 14.86
CA ALA A 202 -24.63 -9.83 14.18
C ALA A 202 -23.43 -10.25 15.06
N SER A 203 -22.71 -11.30 14.67
CA SER A 203 -21.55 -11.79 15.40
C SER A 203 -20.30 -11.83 14.51
N VAL A 204 -19.14 -11.71 15.17
CA VAL A 204 -17.84 -11.78 14.48
C VAL A 204 -16.91 -12.72 15.23
N SER A 205 -16.16 -13.52 14.50
CA SER A 205 -14.98 -14.23 15.00
C SER A 205 -13.72 -13.71 14.31
N VAL A 206 -12.61 -13.67 15.06
CA VAL A 206 -11.31 -13.31 14.48
C VAL A 206 -10.58 -14.58 14.08
N LEU A 207 -10.10 -14.62 12.84
CA LEU A 207 -9.28 -15.70 12.29
C LEU A 207 -7.87 -15.20 12.05
N ALA A 208 -6.92 -15.69 12.83
CA ALA A 208 -5.50 -15.43 12.60
C ALA A 208 -4.99 -16.29 11.43
N VAL A 209 -4.24 -15.66 10.53
CA VAL A 209 -3.54 -16.31 9.41
C VAL A 209 -2.10 -15.79 9.34
N GLU A 210 -1.23 -16.52 8.63
CA GLU A 210 0.15 -16.10 8.42
C GLU A 210 0.30 -15.25 7.16
N LEU A 211 0.81 -14.03 7.31
CA LEU A 211 1.05 -13.11 6.20
C LEU A 211 1.98 -13.72 5.12
N ALA A 212 2.98 -14.47 5.55
CA ALA A 212 4.00 -15.03 4.67
C ALA A 212 3.56 -16.33 3.96
N ASP A 213 2.42 -16.92 4.34
CA ASP A 213 1.93 -18.18 3.76
C ASP A 213 0.47 -18.04 3.25
N PRO A 214 0.29 -17.54 2.01
CA PRO A 214 -1.04 -17.38 1.42
C PRO A 214 -1.78 -18.70 1.20
N VAL A 215 -1.06 -19.84 1.10
CA VAL A 215 -1.66 -21.16 0.94
C VAL A 215 -2.27 -21.62 2.25
N ASP A 216 -1.54 -21.50 3.37
CA ASP A 216 -2.06 -21.76 4.71
C ASP A 216 -3.24 -20.84 5.03
N ALA A 217 -3.14 -19.54 4.70
CA ALA A 217 -4.23 -18.59 4.88
C ALA A 217 -5.50 -19.01 4.14
N GLN A 218 -5.39 -19.41 2.86
CA GLN A 218 -6.52 -19.94 2.08
C GLN A 218 -7.12 -21.19 2.73
N GLN A 219 -6.28 -22.12 3.18
CA GLN A 219 -6.74 -23.36 3.83
C GLN A 219 -7.46 -23.08 5.15
N ARG A 220 -6.94 -22.17 5.97
CA ARG A 220 -7.59 -21.76 7.24
C ARG A 220 -8.93 -21.09 7.01
N ILE A 221 -9.03 -20.17 6.03
CA ILE A 221 -10.31 -19.55 5.66
C ILE A 221 -11.29 -20.60 5.18
N THR A 222 -10.86 -21.52 4.29
CA THR A 222 -11.70 -22.62 3.81
C THR A 222 -12.20 -23.50 4.96
N ALA A 223 -11.31 -23.89 5.88
CA ALA A 223 -11.65 -24.70 7.04
C ALA A 223 -12.64 -23.99 7.98
N ALA A 224 -12.45 -22.68 8.21
CA ALA A 224 -13.36 -21.89 9.03
C ALA A 224 -14.78 -21.84 8.44
N LEU A 225 -14.89 -21.63 7.12
CA LEU A 225 -16.18 -21.61 6.41
C LEU A 225 -16.86 -22.98 6.35
N GLN A 226 -16.09 -24.06 6.27
CA GLN A 226 -16.60 -25.43 6.31
C GLN A 226 -17.05 -25.85 7.73
N GLY A 227 -16.32 -25.40 8.74
CA GLY A 227 -16.59 -25.68 10.15
C GLY A 227 -17.80 -24.93 10.70
N ASP A 228 -18.13 -23.79 10.11
CA ASP A 228 -19.26 -22.95 10.49
C ASP A 228 -20.03 -22.45 9.24
N PRO A 229 -20.98 -23.23 8.74
CA PRO A 229 -21.76 -22.89 7.55
C PRO A 229 -22.68 -21.67 7.69
N GLU A 230 -22.87 -21.15 8.90
CA GLU A 230 -23.65 -19.93 9.15
C GLU A 230 -22.86 -18.64 8.85
N VAL A 231 -21.55 -18.74 8.67
CA VAL A 231 -20.72 -17.59 8.28
C VAL A 231 -21.13 -17.12 6.87
N ASP A 232 -21.58 -15.87 6.78
CA ASP A 232 -22.12 -15.24 5.58
C ASP A 232 -21.28 -14.05 5.09
N SER A 233 -20.20 -13.71 5.81
CA SER A 233 -19.39 -12.56 5.48
C SER A 233 -17.95 -12.67 5.99
N ILE A 234 -17.02 -11.99 5.28
CA ILE A 234 -15.60 -11.92 5.60
C ILE A 234 -15.14 -10.47 5.45
N LEU A 235 -14.40 -9.96 6.46
CA LEU A 235 -13.57 -8.78 6.36
C LEU A 235 -12.11 -9.20 6.43
N THR A 236 -11.30 -8.84 5.45
CA THR A 236 -9.84 -8.98 5.49
C THR A 236 -9.18 -7.63 5.78
N LEU A 237 -7.99 -7.63 6.39
CA LEU A 237 -7.35 -6.41 6.88
C LEU A 237 -6.29 -5.85 5.93
N GLY A 238 -6.25 -6.38 4.72
CA GLY A 238 -5.37 -5.92 3.64
C GLY A 238 -5.40 -6.84 2.42
N PRO A 239 -4.77 -6.43 1.29
CA PRO A 239 -4.74 -7.21 0.05
C PRO A 239 -4.12 -8.60 0.22
N THR A 240 -3.14 -8.76 1.10
CA THR A 240 -2.49 -10.04 1.44
C THR A 240 -3.42 -11.02 2.15
N GLY A 241 -4.45 -10.53 2.86
CA GLY A 241 -5.55 -11.34 3.37
C GLY A 241 -6.69 -11.52 2.36
N ALA A 242 -6.91 -10.53 1.48
CA ALA A 242 -7.98 -10.57 0.50
C ALA A 242 -7.75 -11.61 -0.60
N ALA A 243 -6.52 -11.73 -1.12
CA ALA A 243 -6.20 -12.69 -2.18
C ALA A 243 -6.48 -14.15 -1.77
N PRO A 244 -6.02 -14.67 -0.62
CA PRO A 244 -6.38 -16.01 -0.18
C PRO A 244 -7.88 -16.16 0.15
N ALA A 245 -8.58 -15.11 0.60
CA ALA A 245 -10.02 -15.14 0.81
C ALA A 245 -10.80 -15.28 -0.51
N ILE A 246 -10.41 -14.53 -1.54
CA ILE A 246 -10.95 -14.65 -2.90
C ILE A 246 -10.73 -16.08 -3.41
N ALA A 247 -9.51 -16.60 -3.32
CA ALA A 247 -9.17 -17.95 -3.78
C ALA A 247 -9.96 -19.03 -3.04
N ALA A 248 -10.18 -18.90 -1.72
CA ALA A 248 -10.99 -19.81 -0.93
C ALA A 248 -12.46 -19.82 -1.40
N LEU A 249 -13.05 -18.63 -1.56
CA LEU A 249 -14.44 -18.49 -2.00
C LEU A 249 -14.66 -19.00 -3.43
N GLU A 250 -13.72 -18.76 -4.34
CA GLU A 250 -13.78 -19.27 -5.71
C GLU A 250 -13.68 -20.80 -5.73
N ALA A 251 -12.74 -21.39 -5.00
CA ALA A 251 -12.58 -22.85 -4.90
C ALA A 251 -13.79 -23.54 -4.30
N MET A 252 -14.51 -22.89 -3.39
CA MET A 252 -15.74 -23.40 -2.77
C MET A 252 -17.00 -23.12 -3.60
N GLY A 253 -16.92 -22.34 -4.68
CA GLY A 253 -18.08 -21.89 -5.46
C GLY A 253 -18.99 -20.92 -4.69
N LYS A 254 -18.46 -20.20 -3.69
CA LYS A 254 -19.22 -19.32 -2.79
C LYS A 254 -18.98 -17.82 -3.05
N MET A 255 -18.25 -17.50 -4.12
CA MET A 255 -18.05 -16.12 -4.52
C MET A 255 -19.39 -15.45 -4.87
N GLY A 256 -19.70 -14.33 -4.18
CA GLY A 256 -20.99 -13.64 -4.29
C GLY A 256 -22.10 -14.16 -3.35
N GLU A 257 -22.00 -15.38 -2.80
CA GLU A 257 -22.87 -15.86 -1.72
C GLU A 257 -22.41 -15.32 -0.36
N ILE A 258 -21.10 -15.49 -0.06
CA ILE A 258 -20.47 -14.94 1.12
C ILE A 258 -19.99 -13.51 0.79
N LYS A 259 -20.45 -12.56 1.56
CA LYS A 259 -20.08 -11.15 1.42
C LYS A 259 -18.60 -10.97 1.76
N LEU A 260 -17.84 -10.34 0.87
CA LEU A 260 -16.42 -10.07 1.08
C LEU A 260 -16.18 -8.58 1.09
N ALA A 261 -15.37 -8.10 2.03
CA ALA A 261 -14.82 -6.77 2.06
C ALA A 261 -13.36 -6.82 2.56
N THR A 262 -12.60 -5.77 2.32
CA THR A 262 -11.21 -5.70 2.74
C THR A 262 -10.82 -4.29 3.17
N PHE A 263 -9.69 -4.18 3.83
CA PHE A 263 -8.92 -2.95 3.88
C PHE A 263 -8.01 -2.89 2.65
N ASP A 264 -7.66 -1.68 2.26
CA ASP A 264 -6.67 -1.31 1.25
C ASP A 264 -7.00 -1.74 -0.18
N LEU A 265 -6.30 -1.11 -1.10
CA LEU A 265 -6.50 -1.30 -2.53
C LEU A 265 -5.36 -2.13 -3.14
N SER A 266 -5.73 -2.97 -4.08
CA SER A 266 -4.84 -3.59 -5.05
C SER A 266 -5.58 -3.74 -6.39
N PRO A 267 -4.88 -3.97 -7.50
CA PRO A 267 -5.55 -4.24 -8.78
C PRO A 267 -6.56 -5.39 -8.69
N GLU A 268 -6.25 -6.46 -7.94
CA GLU A 268 -7.12 -7.62 -7.73
C GLU A 268 -8.37 -7.25 -6.90
N VAL A 269 -8.19 -6.54 -5.78
CA VAL A 269 -9.27 -6.03 -4.94
C VAL A 269 -10.23 -5.16 -5.75
N LEU A 270 -9.69 -4.22 -6.51
CA LEU A 270 -10.49 -3.31 -7.33
C LEU A 270 -11.22 -4.02 -8.46
N ALA A 271 -10.61 -5.04 -9.07
CA ALA A 271 -11.29 -5.89 -10.05
C ALA A 271 -12.45 -6.66 -9.40
N ALA A 272 -12.25 -7.23 -8.21
CA ALA A 272 -13.29 -7.93 -7.48
C ALA A 272 -14.47 -7.00 -7.09
N ILE A 273 -14.19 -5.76 -6.69
CA ILE A 273 -15.23 -4.76 -6.40
C ILE A 273 -15.99 -4.37 -7.67
N ARG A 274 -15.28 -4.04 -8.75
CA ARG A 274 -15.88 -3.68 -10.05
C ARG A 274 -16.82 -4.78 -10.55
N ASP A 275 -16.41 -6.03 -10.42
CA ASP A 275 -17.15 -7.20 -10.89
C ASP A 275 -18.26 -7.64 -9.93
N GLY A 276 -18.50 -6.91 -8.82
CA GLY A 276 -19.54 -7.21 -7.83
C GLY A 276 -19.22 -8.42 -6.95
N LYS A 277 -17.99 -8.91 -6.96
CA LYS A 277 -17.52 -10.04 -6.16
C LYS A 277 -17.10 -9.64 -4.74
N MET A 278 -16.81 -8.36 -4.53
CA MET A 278 -16.45 -7.76 -3.23
C MET A 278 -17.30 -6.51 -3.02
N LEU A 279 -17.79 -6.29 -1.79
CA LEU A 279 -18.69 -5.19 -1.48
C LEU A 279 -17.98 -3.83 -1.47
N PHE A 280 -16.84 -3.78 -0.78
CA PHE A 280 -16.05 -2.56 -0.65
C PHE A 280 -14.62 -2.85 -0.20
N ALA A 281 -13.76 -1.86 -0.39
CA ALA A 281 -12.49 -1.75 0.30
C ALA A 281 -12.46 -0.47 1.15
N ILE A 282 -11.84 -0.55 2.33
CA ILE A 282 -11.57 0.58 3.21
C ILE A 282 -10.21 1.13 2.83
N ASP A 283 -10.20 2.28 2.16
CA ASP A 283 -9.00 2.91 1.62
C ASP A 283 -8.44 3.94 2.60
N GLN A 284 -7.18 3.83 2.90
CA GLN A 284 -6.48 4.76 3.78
C GLN A 284 -5.44 5.62 3.05
N GLN A 285 -5.40 5.61 1.74
CA GLN A 285 -4.56 6.44 0.89
C GLN A 285 -3.06 6.32 1.22
N GLN A 286 -2.53 5.13 1.09
CA GLN A 286 -1.18 4.77 1.49
C GLN A 286 -0.09 5.64 0.85
N TYR A 287 -0.29 6.14 -0.37
CA TYR A 287 0.62 7.09 -1.01
C TYR A 287 0.80 8.37 -0.19
N LEU A 288 -0.30 8.90 0.36
CA LEU A 288 -0.24 10.09 1.23
C LEU A 288 0.48 9.80 2.55
N GLN A 289 0.35 8.58 3.08
CA GLN A 289 1.05 8.18 4.30
C GLN A 289 2.57 8.17 4.11
N GLY A 290 3.05 7.91 2.90
CA GLY A 290 4.46 8.04 2.56
C GLY A 290 4.88 9.48 2.22
N TYR A 291 4.06 10.19 1.46
CA TYR A 291 4.38 11.51 0.92
C TYR A 291 4.38 12.62 1.98
N VAL A 292 3.29 12.71 2.74
CA VAL A 292 3.04 13.82 3.66
C VAL A 292 4.09 13.93 4.78
N PRO A 293 4.54 12.84 5.43
CA PRO A 293 5.57 12.94 6.47
C PRO A 293 6.86 13.62 6.00
N ILE A 294 7.30 13.35 4.79
CA ILE A 294 8.54 13.93 4.23
C ILE A 294 8.37 15.43 3.99
N VAL A 295 7.20 15.85 3.50
CA VAL A 295 6.87 17.27 3.34
C VAL A 295 6.89 17.98 4.69
N LEU A 296 6.23 17.40 5.71
CA LEU A 296 6.17 17.99 7.05
C LEU A 296 7.53 18.09 7.72
N LEU A 297 8.36 17.04 7.65
CA LEU A 297 9.74 17.08 8.17
C LEU A 297 10.56 18.16 7.47
N THR A 298 10.42 18.30 6.16
CA THR A 298 11.13 19.34 5.40
C THR A 298 10.73 20.74 5.87
N LEU A 299 9.43 21.01 5.97
CA LEU A 299 8.92 22.31 6.44
C LEU A 299 9.26 22.59 7.92
N TYR A 300 9.27 21.54 8.74
CA TYR A 300 9.72 21.67 10.13
C TYR A 300 11.21 22.04 10.21
N LYS A 301 12.06 21.40 9.43
CA LYS A 301 13.50 21.70 9.41
C LYS A 301 13.82 23.10 8.89
N GLU A 302 13.06 23.58 7.92
CA GLU A 302 13.29 24.90 7.32
C GLU A 302 12.71 26.06 8.13
N ASN A 303 11.49 25.87 8.63
CA ASN A 303 10.68 26.97 9.12
C ASN A 303 10.08 26.73 10.52
N LEU A 304 10.35 25.57 11.14
CA LEU A 304 9.71 25.11 12.38
C LEU A 304 8.16 25.05 12.26
N ASN A 305 7.66 24.82 11.04
CA ASN A 305 6.23 24.67 10.84
C ASN A 305 5.72 23.38 11.51
N THR A 306 4.64 23.52 12.27
CA THR A 306 3.90 22.41 12.89
C THR A 306 2.42 22.53 12.58
N LEU A 307 1.71 21.40 12.64
CA LEU A 307 0.26 21.38 12.47
C LEU A 307 -0.43 21.39 13.83
N ALA A 308 -1.52 22.15 13.95
CA ALA A 308 -2.30 22.24 15.17
C ALA A 308 -3.02 20.93 15.51
N ASN A 309 -3.47 20.18 14.47
CA ASN A 309 -4.04 18.86 14.67
C ASN A 309 -2.90 17.82 14.65
N PRO A 310 -2.72 17.03 15.71
CA PRO A 310 -1.66 16.03 15.77
C PRO A 310 -1.87 14.86 14.79
N VAL A 311 -3.11 14.60 14.35
CA VAL A 311 -3.43 13.52 13.40
C VAL A 311 -3.89 14.12 12.08
N ILE A 312 -3.22 13.69 11.00
CA ILE A 312 -3.59 14.00 9.63
C ILE A 312 -4.29 12.77 9.06
N MET A 313 -5.61 12.88 8.94
CA MET A 313 -6.43 11.77 8.47
C MET A 313 -6.24 11.54 6.98
N THR A 314 -5.86 10.32 6.60
CA THR A 314 -5.80 9.85 5.21
C THR A 314 -6.92 8.85 4.90
N GLY A 315 -7.66 8.41 5.90
CA GLY A 315 -8.79 7.48 5.85
C GLY A 315 -9.65 7.56 7.11
N PRO A 316 -10.69 6.71 7.21
CA PRO A 316 -11.11 5.75 6.20
C PRO A 316 -11.90 6.38 5.04
N GLY A 317 -11.51 6.03 3.82
CA GLY A 317 -12.33 6.18 2.62
C GLY A 317 -13.00 4.84 2.26
N PHE A 318 -14.08 4.87 1.47
CA PHE A 318 -14.71 3.63 1.02
C PHE A 318 -14.73 3.56 -0.50
N VAL A 319 -14.10 2.54 -1.05
CA VAL A 319 -14.17 2.21 -2.47
C VAL A 319 -15.19 1.11 -2.67
N THR A 320 -16.21 1.41 -3.46
CA THR A 320 -17.33 0.53 -3.79
C THR A 320 -17.45 0.36 -5.30
N GLN A 321 -18.37 -0.46 -5.77
CA GLN A 321 -18.62 -0.61 -7.21
C GLN A 321 -18.91 0.72 -7.93
N GLU A 322 -19.46 1.70 -7.23
CA GLU A 322 -19.82 3.00 -7.80
C GLU A 322 -18.61 3.88 -8.15
N ASN A 323 -17.49 3.72 -7.40
CA ASN A 323 -16.32 4.58 -7.55
C ASN A 323 -15.01 3.83 -7.87
N ALA A 324 -15.01 2.49 -7.85
CA ALA A 324 -13.81 1.68 -8.11
C ALA A 324 -13.13 2.03 -9.44
N ALA A 325 -13.92 2.28 -10.49
CA ALA A 325 -13.37 2.65 -11.81
C ALA A 325 -12.49 3.91 -11.79
N GLN A 326 -12.69 4.81 -10.83
CA GLN A 326 -11.92 6.06 -10.72
C GLN A 326 -10.49 5.83 -10.20
N VAL A 327 -10.25 4.72 -9.50
CA VAL A 327 -8.98 4.45 -8.82
C VAL A 327 -8.21 3.25 -9.39
N ILE A 328 -8.79 2.47 -10.31
CA ILE A 328 -8.13 1.27 -10.90
C ILE A 328 -6.78 1.62 -11.53
N ASP A 329 -6.77 2.61 -12.42
CA ASP A 329 -5.55 3.01 -13.12
C ASP A 329 -4.54 3.66 -12.18
N LEU A 330 -5.01 4.38 -11.15
CA LEU A 330 -4.16 5.01 -10.14
C LEU A 330 -3.50 3.95 -9.24
N ALA A 331 -4.26 2.93 -8.84
CA ALA A 331 -3.72 1.79 -8.08
C ALA A 331 -2.70 0.99 -8.92
N ALA A 332 -2.98 0.76 -10.21
CA ALA A 332 -2.03 0.12 -11.10
C ALA A 332 -0.75 0.95 -11.31
N ALA A 333 -0.85 2.28 -11.27
CA ALA A 333 0.29 3.19 -11.31
C ALA A 333 1.03 3.32 -9.97
N GLY A 334 0.51 2.73 -8.89
CA GLY A 334 1.10 2.80 -7.55
C GLY A 334 1.01 4.19 -6.90
N THR A 335 -0.04 4.95 -7.23
CA THR A 335 -0.30 6.30 -6.68
C THR A 335 -1.56 6.35 -5.81
N ARG A 336 -2.25 5.19 -5.70
CA ARG A 336 -3.44 5.07 -4.86
C ARG A 336 -3.47 3.73 -4.15
#